data_4a7bc3762f74fb007557ed2b4e713a14
#
_entry.id   4a7bc3762f74fb007557ed2b4e713a14
#
_cell.length_a   1.000
_cell.length_b   1.000
_cell.length_c   1.000
_cell.angle_alpha   90.00
_cell.angle_beta   90.00
_cell.angle_gamma   90.00
#
_symmetry.space_group_name_H-M   'P 1'
#
loop_
_entity.id
_entity.type
_entity.pdbx_description
1 polymer ?
#
loop_
_entity_poly.entity_id
_entity_poly.type
_entity_poly.pdbx_seq_one_letter_code
_entity_poly.pdbx_strand_id
1 'polypeptide(L)'
;MNSEAVADLPQFWMGGVLARDLVEVSNDPACLADGGFWAISTTYEGDFRAVKFASISTESFPSVSVGERISGKWESNTSQDEYMNYVEKIREEIANGGVYQVNACRRLSVRSSATLDLAFTNILQSNPAPFASYLRFGESEIASASPELFLTRSGDQIKTSPIKGTKRSASEKFGNKDRAENVMIVDLMRNDLGQICIPGSIAVPDLLRDEEHPGLSHLVSDVTGQLRAGISWSEILNALLPAGSISGAPKSAAKRIIAELESEPRNTYCGVMGWVHGDQAVLSVAIRTFWREGEYIHFGTGAGITWSSDPQAEWDETQLKAERLISIVGGEL
;
A
#
# COMPACT_ATOMS: atom_id res chain seq x y z
N MET A 1 -1.77 6.75 -35.55
CA MET A 1 -0.70 6.58 -34.52
C MET A 1 -0.77 5.12 -34.11
N ASN A 2 0.36 4.38 -34.24
CA ASN A 2 0.40 2.96 -33.95
C ASN A 2 0.10 2.71 -32.46
N SER A 3 -0.74 1.72 -32.14
CA SER A 3 -1.10 1.33 -30.78
C SER A 3 0.12 0.97 -29.89
N GLU A 4 1.21 0.53 -30.48
CA GLU A 4 2.48 0.23 -29.78
C GLU A 4 3.18 1.48 -29.21
N ALA A 5 3.08 2.65 -29.86
CA ALA A 5 3.74 3.87 -29.39
C ALA A 5 3.04 4.53 -28.18
N VAL A 6 1.81 4.19 -27.87
CA VAL A 6 1.06 4.76 -26.73
C VAL A 6 1.33 3.96 -25.44
N ALA A 7 1.68 2.69 -25.56
CA ALA A 7 1.93 1.81 -24.42
C ALA A 7 3.17 2.21 -23.60
N ASP A 8 4.15 2.91 -24.19
CA ASP A 8 5.43 3.25 -23.54
C ASP A 8 5.49 4.65 -22.92
N LEU A 9 4.42 5.44 -23.03
CA LEU A 9 4.42 6.80 -22.51
C LEU A 9 4.24 6.84 -20.97
N PRO A 10 4.96 7.76 -20.29
CA PRO A 10 4.76 8.00 -18.86
C PRO A 10 3.31 8.37 -18.58
N GLN A 11 2.73 7.70 -17.57
CA GLN A 11 1.35 7.96 -17.15
C GLN A 11 1.13 7.57 -15.70
N PHE A 12 0.15 8.24 -15.09
CA PHE A 12 -0.39 7.86 -13.79
C PHE A 12 -1.91 7.78 -13.87
N TRP A 13 -2.48 6.79 -13.18
CA TRP A 13 -3.93 6.68 -13.01
C TRP A 13 -4.29 6.27 -11.58
N MET A 14 -5.29 6.92 -11.00
CA MET A 14 -5.88 6.53 -9.72
C MET A 14 -7.30 7.08 -9.59
N GLY A 15 -8.27 6.20 -9.32
CA GLY A 15 -9.64 6.63 -8.99
C GLY A 15 -10.32 7.49 -10.05
N GLY A 16 -10.03 7.27 -11.35
CA GLY A 16 -10.54 8.06 -12.44
C GLY A 16 -9.71 9.30 -12.81
N VAL A 17 -8.69 9.65 -12.04
CA VAL A 17 -7.72 10.70 -12.39
C VAL A 17 -6.64 10.08 -13.26
N LEU A 18 -6.51 10.55 -14.49
CA LEU A 18 -5.47 10.17 -15.44
C LEU A 18 -4.53 11.36 -15.68
N ALA A 19 -3.22 11.14 -15.47
CA ALA A 19 -2.20 12.15 -15.71
C ALA A 19 -1.19 11.66 -16.75
N ARG A 20 -0.81 12.55 -17.66
CA ARG A 20 0.11 12.34 -18.79
C ARG A 20 1.02 13.55 -18.99
N ASP A 21 1.89 13.46 -19.98
CA ASP A 21 2.85 14.49 -20.33
C ASP A 21 3.78 14.80 -19.15
N LEU A 22 4.73 13.88 -18.92
CA LEU A 22 5.74 13.98 -17.88
C LEU A 22 6.55 15.26 -18.06
N VAL A 23 6.65 16.05 -16.99
CA VAL A 23 7.39 17.32 -16.94
C VAL A 23 8.70 17.15 -16.18
N GLU A 24 8.63 16.48 -15.01
CA GLU A 24 9.75 16.42 -14.06
C GLU A 24 9.67 15.14 -13.22
N VAL A 25 10.84 14.64 -12.79
CA VAL A 25 10.96 13.58 -11.78
C VAL A 25 11.82 14.10 -10.65
N SER A 26 11.38 13.90 -9.41
CA SER A 26 12.09 14.33 -8.20
C SER A 26 12.15 13.20 -7.16
N ASN A 27 13.22 13.19 -6.38
CA ASN A 27 13.39 12.34 -5.20
C ASN A 27 13.28 13.14 -3.89
N ASP A 28 12.99 14.44 -3.97
CA ASP A 28 12.85 15.32 -2.82
C ASP A 28 11.38 15.71 -2.63
N PRO A 29 10.76 15.37 -1.47
CA PRO A 29 9.38 15.76 -1.17
C PRO A 29 9.13 17.27 -1.19
N ALA A 30 10.17 18.11 -1.12
CA ALA A 30 10.04 19.55 -1.23
C ALA A 30 9.49 20.00 -2.59
N CYS A 31 9.61 19.19 -3.66
CA CYS A 31 9.02 19.46 -4.97
C CYS A 31 7.50 19.66 -4.92
N LEU A 32 6.82 19.02 -3.97
CA LEU A 32 5.36 19.10 -3.82
C LEU A 32 4.86 20.49 -3.40
N ALA A 33 5.77 21.38 -2.99
CA ALA A 33 5.43 22.75 -2.58
C ALA A 33 5.09 23.67 -3.77
N ASP A 34 5.38 23.27 -5.00
CA ASP A 34 5.13 24.07 -6.21
C ASP A 34 3.65 24.12 -6.62
N GLY A 35 2.80 23.33 -5.96
CA GLY A 35 1.36 23.27 -6.21
C GLY A 35 0.93 22.52 -7.48
N GLY A 36 1.87 21.97 -8.26
CA GLY A 36 1.59 21.16 -9.44
C GLY A 36 0.97 19.80 -9.12
N PHE A 37 0.56 19.08 -10.16
CA PHE A 37 0.10 17.70 -10.02
C PHE A 37 1.31 16.74 -10.03
N TRP A 38 1.47 16.02 -8.94
CA TRP A 38 2.51 15.04 -8.74
C TRP A 38 1.95 13.66 -8.44
N ALA A 39 2.24 12.66 -9.24
CA ALA A 39 2.13 11.28 -8.83
C ALA A 39 3.31 10.91 -7.93
N ILE A 40 3.05 10.29 -6.79
CA ILE A 40 4.11 9.90 -5.86
C ILE A 40 4.11 8.41 -5.57
N SER A 41 5.28 7.89 -5.32
CA SER A 41 5.50 6.57 -4.72
C SER A 41 6.61 6.64 -3.68
N THR A 42 6.49 5.82 -2.62
CA THR A 42 7.57 5.63 -1.66
C THR A 42 7.85 4.15 -1.49
N THR A 43 9.07 3.81 -1.07
CA THR A 43 9.35 2.49 -0.52
C THR A 43 8.99 2.44 0.97
N TYR A 44 8.93 1.24 1.54
CA TYR A 44 8.81 1.03 2.98
C TYR A 44 9.98 1.65 3.75
N GLU A 45 11.17 1.60 3.17
CA GLU A 45 12.42 2.15 3.71
C GLU A 45 12.44 3.67 3.74
N GLY A 46 11.56 4.33 2.95
CA GLY A 46 11.40 5.77 2.92
C GLY A 46 11.98 6.45 1.68
N ASP A 47 12.46 5.70 0.68
CA ASP A 47 12.85 6.29 -0.59
C ASP A 47 11.62 6.92 -1.25
N PHE A 48 11.74 8.19 -1.61
CA PHE A 48 10.67 8.97 -2.21
C PHE A 48 10.89 9.17 -3.70
N ARG A 49 9.82 9.05 -4.47
CA ARG A 49 9.80 9.36 -5.90
C ARG A 49 8.53 10.12 -6.25
N ALA A 50 8.67 11.23 -6.96
CA ALA A 50 7.57 12.02 -7.47
C ALA A 50 7.74 12.28 -8.97
N VAL A 51 6.63 12.23 -9.70
CA VAL A 51 6.56 12.46 -11.15
C VAL A 51 5.51 13.53 -11.42
N LYS A 52 5.94 14.67 -11.95
CA LYS A 52 5.08 15.80 -12.31
C LYS A 52 4.50 15.60 -13.69
N PHE A 53 3.20 15.82 -13.82
CA PHE A 53 2.47 15.73 -15.09
C PHE A 53 1.83 17.07 -15.44
N ALA A 54 1.79 17.40 -16.74
CA ALA A 54 1.18 18.63 -17.26
C ALA A 54 -0.30 18.46 -17.60
N SER A 55 -0.69 17.28 -18.07
CA SER A 55 -2.07 17.00 -18.54
C SER A 55 -2.79 16.10 -17.56
N ILE A 56 -3.88 16.59 -16.98
CA ILE A 56 -4.72 15.85 -16.03
C ILE A 56 -6.15 15.81 -16.58
N SER A 57 -6.74 14.63 -16.62
CA SER A 57 -8.12 14.41 -17.05
C SER A 57 -8.85 13.46 -16.11
N THR A 58 -10.18 13.47 -16.19
CA THR A 58 -11.03 12.49 -15.50
C THR A 58 -11.48 11.46 -16.50
N GLU A 59 -10.83 10.30 -16.50
CA GLU A 59 -11.03 9.23 -17.46
C GLU A 59 -10.84 7.86 -16.81
N SER A 60 -11.46 6.84 -17.42
CA SER A 60 -11.14 5.44 -17.10
C SER A 60 -9.70 5.14 -17.45
N PHE A 61 -9.10 4.16 -16.77
CA PHE A 61 -7.79 3.68 -17.16
C PHE A 61 -7.79 3.23 -18.64
N PRO A 62 -6.79 3.66 -19.45
CA PRO A 62 -6.68 3.24 -20.84
C PRO A 62 -6.43 1.74 -20.90
N SER A 63 -7.50 0.97 -21.01
CA SER A 63 -7.43 -0.49 -20.97
C SER A 63 -6.64 -1.05 -22.14
N VAL A 64 -5.76 -1.99 -21.85
CA VAL A 64 -4.96 -2.73 -22.81
C VAL A 64 -5.60 -4.10 -23.02
N SER A 65 -5.90 -4.44 -24.27
CA SER A 65 -6.51 -5.73 -24.64
C SER A 65 -5.52 -6.71 -25.25
N VAL A 66 -4.36 -6.24 -25.68
CA VAL A 66 -3.32 -7.04 -26.35
C VAL A 66 -1.97 -6.73 -25.69
N GLY A 67 -1.26 -7.76 -25.29
CA GLY A 67 0.06 -7.66 -24.66
C GLY A 67 0.55 -9.02 -24.19
N GLU A 68 1.81 -9.08 -23.81
CA GLU A 68 2.37 -10.27 -23.18
C GLU A 68 1.79 -10.42 -21.76
N ARG A 69 1.32 -11.62 -21.43
CA ARG A 69 0.89 -11.94 -20.06
C ARG A 69 2.10 -12.39 -19.24
N ILE A 70 2.08 -12.05 -17.97
CA ILE A 70 3.04 -12.59 -17.02
C ILE A 70 2.90 -14.10 -17.03
N SER A 71 4.02 -14.81 -17.20
CA SER A 71 4.09 -16.27 -17.25
C SER A 71 5.27 -16.76 -16.42
N GLY A 72 5.27 -18.05 -16.09
CA GLY A 72 6.31 -18.67 -15.26
C GLY A 72 5.89 -18.79 -13.80
N LYS A 73 6.81 -19.35 -13.00
CA LYS A 73 6.59 -19.58 -11.57
C LYS A 73 7.05 -18.40 -10.75
N TRP A 74 6.18 -17.95 -9.85
CA TRP A 74 6.54 -16.95 -8.84
C TRP A 74 7.37 -17.59 -7.73
N GLU A 75 8.55 -17.08 -7.51
CA GLU A 75 9.48 -17.57 -6.48
C GLU A 75 9.39 -16.67 -5.24
N SER A 76 9.29 -17.31 -4.08
CA SER A 76 9.32 -16.60 -2.78
C SER A 76 10.76 -16.38 -2.34
N ASN A 77 11.05 -15.19 -1.79
CA ASN A 77 12.35 -14.88 -1.19
C ASN A 77 12.60 -15.58 0.15
N THR A 78 11.59 -16.26 0.69
CA THR A 78 11.70 -17.07 1.92
C THR A 78 10.88 -18.35 1.76
N SER A 79 11.37 -19.45 2.32
CA SER A 79 10.64 -20.72 2.41
C SER A 79 9.55 -20.66 3.49
N GLN A 80 8.66 -21.65 3.50
CA GLN A 80 7.66 -21.79 4.54
C GLN A 80 8.27 -21.92 5.93
N ASP A 81 9.27 -22.76 6.08
CA ASP A 81 9.94 -23.00 7.39
C ASP A 81 10.62 -21.73 7.90
N GLU A 82 11.29 -20.97 7.03
CA GLU A 82 11.90 -19.70 7.37
C GLU A 82 10.87 -18.66 7.80
N TYR A 83 9.74 -18.56 7.07
CA TYR A 83 8.66 -17.65 7.41
C TYR A 83 8.00 -18.04 8.75
N MET A 84 7.75 -19.32 8.98
CA MET A 84 7.21 -19.82 10.26
C MET A 84 8.16 -19.51 11.42
N ASN A 85 9.47 -19.69 11.22
CA ASN A 85 10.46 -19.31 12.22
C ASN A 85 10.52 -17.78 12.46
N TYR A 86 10.30 -16.99 11.40
CA TYR A 86 10.17 -15.53 11.52
C TYR A 86 8.95 -15.16 12.39
N VAL A 87 7.80 -15.80 12.17
CA VAL A 87 6.60 -15.61 13.00
C VAL A 87 6.88 -15.96 14.47
N GLU A 88 7.55 -17.08 14.76
CA GLU A 88 7.90 -17.47 16.14
C GLU A 88 8.82 -16.43 16.81
N LYS A 89 9.83 -15.93 16.13
CA LYS A 89 10.70 -14.88 16.67
C LYS A 89 9.93 -13.60 17.01
N ILE A 90 8.96 -13.19 16.17
CA ILE A 90 8.09 -12.06 16.47
C ILE A 90 7.26 -12.35 17.72
N ARG A 91 6.72 -13.56 17.87
CA ARG A 91 5.95 -13.96 19.07
C ARG A 91 6.80 -13.93 20.34
N GLU A 92 8.08 -14.32 20.25
CA GLU A 92 9.02 -14.18 21.37
C GLU A 92 9.23 -12.70 21.77
N GLU A 93 9.38 -11.79 20.81
CA GLU A 93 9.48 -10.35 21.06
C GLU A 93 8.20 -9.78 21.70
N ILE A 94 7.03 -10.28 21.28
CA ILE A 94 5.74 -9.94 21.91
C ILE A 94 5.67 -10.47 23.35
N ALA A 95 6.08 -11.71 23.59
CA ALA A 95 6.10 -12.32 24.92
C ALA A 95 7.02 -11.56 25.90
N ASN A 96 8.13 -11.02 25.38
CA ASN A 96 9.07 -10.20 26.14
C ASN A 96 8.55 -8.76 26.38
N GLY A 97 7.38 -8.40 25.85
CA GLY A 97 6.77 -7.08 26.02
C GLY A 97 7.38 -5.98 25.15
N GLY A 98 8.22 -6.34 24.16
CA GLY A 98 8.88 -5.39 23.27
C GLY A 98 7.96 -4.76 22.23
N VAL A 99 6.93 -5.48 21.83
CA VAL A 99 6.00 -5.08 20.77
C VAL A 99 4.64 -5.75 20.96
N TYR A 100 3.57 -5.17 20.44
CA TYR A 100 2.23 -5.79 20.48
C TYR A 100 1.89 -6.53 19.19
N GLN A 101 2.38 -6.01 18.07
CA GLN A 101 2.16 -6.57 16.74
C GLN A 101 3.33 -6.19 15.82
N VAL A 102 3.71 -7.12 14.94
CA VAL A 102 4.63 -6.86 13.82
C VAL A 102 4.01 -7.46 12.55
N ASN A 103 4.04 -6.73 11.44
CA ASN A 103 3.62 -7.26 10.16
C ASN A 103 4.79 -8.02 9.52
N ALA A 104 4.70 -9.35 9.46
CA ALA A 104 5.67 -10.22 8.81
C ALA A 104 5.40 -10.29 7.31
N CYS A 105 6.42 -10.04 6.49
CA CYS A 105 6.29 -9.96 5.03
C CYS A 105 7.18 -10.97 4.33
N ARG A 106 6.77 -11.32 3.11
CA ARG A 106 7.58 -12.00 2.10
C ARG A 106 7.33 -11.42 0.72
N ARG A 107 8.31 -11.57 -0.16
CA ARG A 107 8.25 -11.11 -1.53
C ARG A 107 8.19 -12.28 -2.49
N LEU A 108 7.33 -12.19 -3.48
CA LEU A 108 7.25 -13.08 -4.62
C LEU A 108 7.81 -12.36 -5.84
N SER A 109 8.56 -13.07 -6.67
CA SER A 109 9.21 -12.52 -7.86
C SER A 109 9.07 -13.47 -9.03
N VAL A 110 8.88 -12.91 -10.24
CA VAL A 110 8.89 -13.65 -11.50
C VAL A 110 9.67 -12.88 -12.55
N ARG A 111 10.52 -13.56 -13.32
CA ARG A 111 11.20 -12.94 -14.46
C ARG A 111 10.21 -12.82 -15.61
N SER A 112 9.98 -11.59 -16.11
CA SER A 112 9.01 -11.33 -17.16
C SER A 112 9.30 -10.04 -17.91
N SER A 113 9.17 -10.04 -19.23
CA SER A 113 9.17 -8.86 -20.10
C SER A 113 7.80 -8.20 -20.22
N ALA A 114 6.71 -8.85 -19.74
CA ALA A 114 5.35 -8.33 -19.80
C ALA A 114 5.23 -7.01 -19.04
N THR A 115 4.57 -6.02 -19.64
CA THR A 115 4.24 -4.75 -18.98
C THR A 115 3.09 -4.92 -17.98
N LEU A 116 3.03 -4.06 -16.96
CA LEU A 116 1.99 -4.16 -15.91
C LEU A 116 0.66 -3.52 -16.32
N ASP A 117 0.55 -2.84 -17.46
CA ASP A 117 -0.68 -2.21 -17.93
C ASP A 117 -1.78 -3.22 -18.26
N LEU A 118 -1.44 -4.34 -18.93
CA LEU A 118 -2.37 -5.44 -19.15
C LEU A 118 -2.76 -6.11 -17.84
N ALA A 119 -1.79 -6.35 -16.96
CA ALA A 119 -2.04 -6.88 -15.63
C ALA A 119 -2.98 -5.97 -14.83
N PHE A 120 -2.76 -4.66 -14.86
CA PHE A 120 -3.61 -3.69 -14.18
C PHE A 120 -5.01 -3.62 -14.78
N THR A 121 -5.14 -3.69 -16.12
CA THR A 121 -6.45 -3.80 -16.79
C THR A 121 -7.24 -5.00 -16.25
N ASN A 122 -6.60 -6.17 -16.16
CA ASN A 122 -7.23 -7.38 -15.62
C ASN A 122 -7.60 -7.24 -14.13
N ILE A 123 -6.76 -6.58 -13.34
CA ILE A 123 -7.02 -6.28 -11.93
C ILE A 123 -8.29 -5.41 -11.81
N LEU A 124 -8.39 -4.32 -12.57
CA LEU A 124 -9.56 -3.44 -12.51
C LEU A 124 -10.87 -4.15 -12.86
N GLN A 125 -10.82 -5.12 -13.78
CA GLN A 125 -12.00 -5.90 -14.19
C GLN A 125 -12.40 -6.98 -13.18
N SER A 126 -11.41 -7.67 -12.59
CA SER A 126 -11.64 -8.89 -11.81
C SER A 126 -11.52 -8.70 -10.29
N ASN A 127 -10.85 -7.65 -9.86
CA ASN A 127 -10.61 -7.34 -8.44
C ASN A 127 -10.56 -5.81 -8.21
N PRO A 128 -11.64 -5.07 -8.51
CA PRO A 128 -11.65 -3.62 -8.31
C PRO A 128 -11.36 -3.29 -6.84
N ALA A 129 -10.51 -2.28 -6.64
CA ALA A 129 -10.14 -1.80 -5.31
C ALA A 129 -10.31 -0.28 -5.25
N PRO A 130 -10.72 0.29 -4.09
CA PRO A 130 -11.05 1.71 -3.97
C PRO A 130 -9.88 2.64 -4.27
N PHE A 131 -8.65 2.18 -4.03
CA PHE A 131 -7.42 2.95 -4.28
C PHE A 131 -6.53 2.27 -5.32
N ALA A 132 -7.15 1.57 -6.29
CA ALA A 132 -6.40 1.03 -7.41
C ALA A 132 -5.67 2.15 -8.15
N SER A 133 -4.38 1.93 -8.44
CA SER A 133 -3.53 2.94 -9.04
C SER A 133 -2.43 2.33 -9.91
N TYR A 134 -2.03 3.08 -10.92
CA TYR A 134 -0.99 2.69 -11.87
C TYR A 134 -0.04 3.86 -12.09
N LEU A 135 1.25 3.61 -12.08
CA LEU A 135 2.29 4.58 -12.37
C LEU A 135 3.35 3.95 -13.28
N ARG A 136 3.68 4.64 -14.37
CA ARG A 136 4.76 4.27 -15.28
C ARG A 136 5.57 5.50 -15.67
N PHE A 137 6.88 5.42 -15.54
CA PHE A 137 7.83 6.41 -16.03
C PHE A 137 9.23 5.79 -16.11
N GLY A 138 9.96 6.04 -17.21
CA GLY A 138 11.22 5.36 -17.46
C GLY A 138 11.07 3.84 -17.40
N GLU A 139 11.93 3.18 -16.63
CA GLU A 139 11.86 1.73 -16.39
C GLU A 139 10.98 1.35 -15.19
N SER A 140 10.48 2.34 -14.45
CA SER A 140 9.65 2.11 -13.28
C SER A 140 8.20 1.87 -13.69
N GLU A 141 7.61 0.80 -13.17
CA GLU A 141 6.21 0.46 -13.39
C GLU A 141 5.61 -0.14 -12.12
N ILE A 142 4.48 0.41 -11.67
CA ILE A 142 3.77 -0.02 -10.46
C ILE A 142 2.29 -0.16 -10.78
N ALA A 143 1.70 -1.31 -10.42
CA ALA A 143 0.28 -1.60 -10.55
C ALA A 143 -0.27 -2.04 -9.19
N SER A 144 -1.11 -1.23 -8.58
CA SER A 144 -1.63 -1.43 -7.23
C SER A 144 -3.13 -1.67 -7.23
N ALA A 145 -3.57 -2.71 -6.53
CA ALA A 145 -4.96 -2.99 -6.17
C ALA A 145 -5.21 -2.68 -4.69
N SER A 146 -4.66 -1.57 -4.20
CA SER A 146 -4.74 -1.24 -2.78
C SER A 146 -6.18 -1.00 -2.32
N PRO A 147 -6.61 -1.66 -1.23
CA PRO A 147 -7.88 -1.36 -0.58
C PRO A 147 -7.75 -0.25 0.47
N GLU A 148 -6.53 0.14 0.88
CA GLU A 148 -6.29 0.89 2.10
C GLU A 148 -5.85 2.33 1.83
N LEU A 149 -6.59 3.27 2.40
CA LEU A 149 -6.24 4.68 2.39
C LEU A 149 -5.10 4.94 3.38
N PHE A 150 -3.96 5.44 2.87
CA PHE A 150 -2.91 5.99 3.71
C PHE A 150 -3.28 7.38 4.19
N LEU A 151 -3.66 8.27 3.27
CA LEU A 151 -3.96 9.66 3.56
C LEU A 151 -4.83 10.30 2.48
N THR A 152 -5.85 11.07 2.89
CA THR A 152 -6.38 12.17 2.06
C THR A 152 -6.06 13.50 2.72
N ARG A 153 -5.84 14.52 1.89
CA ARG A 153 -5.73 15.92 2.31
C ARG A 153 -6.66 16.79 1.50
N SER A 154 -7.33 17.73 2.15
CA SER A 154 -8.12 18.79 1.51
C SER A 154 -7.96 20.07 2.30
N GLY A 155 -7.13 20.99 1.79
CA GLY A 155 -6.71 22.17 2.52
C GLY A 155 -5.86 21.80 3.74
N ASP A 156 -6.34 22.15 4.90
CA ASP A 156 -5.73 21.80 6.20
C ASP A 156 -6.33 20.54 6.83
N GLN A 157 -7.38 19.96 6.25
CA GLN A 157 -7.97 18.72 6.75
C GLN A 157 -7.24 17.49 6.20
N ILE A 158 -6.98 16.55 7.11
CA ILE A 158 -6.29 15.29 6.82
C ILE A 158 -7.08 14.12 7.38
N LYS A 159 -7.10 13.00 6.64
CA LYS A 159 -7.76 11.77 7.05
C LYS A 159 -6.91 10.55 6.69
N THR A 160 -6.86 9.57 7.58
CA THR A 160 -6.35 8.21 7.33
C THR A 160 -7.43 7.20 7.69
N SER A 161 -7.48 6.05 6.98
CA SER A 161 -8.53 5.06 7.18
C SER A 161 -7.93 3.64 7.21
N PRO A 162 -7.31 3.25 8.33
CA PRO A 162 -6.74 1.91 8.46
C PRO A 162 -7.81 0.81 8.40
N ILE A 163 -7.44 -0.29 7.77
CA ILE A 163 -8.26 -1.49 7.63
C ILE A 163 -7.68 -2.61 8.49
N LYS A 164 -8.55 -3.31 9.23
CA LYS A 164 -8.24 -4.58 9.89
C LYS A 164 -9.47 -5.50 9.82
N GLY A 165 -9.22 -6.76 9.50
CA GLY A 165 -10.30 -7.73 9.31
C GLY A 165 -10.95 -7.64 7.92
N THR A 166 -11.24 -8.81 7.37
CA THR A 166 -11.96 -8.98 6.10
C THR A 166 -12.94 -10.13 6.26
N LYS A 167 -14.18 -9.93 5.85
CA LYS A 167 -15.19 -10.99 5.79
C LYS A 167 -15.72 -11.15 4.37
N ARG A 168 -16.11 -12.35 4.00
CA ARG A 168 -16.59 -12.68 2.64
C ARG A 168 -18.12 -12.65 2.51
N SER A 169 -18.83 -12.56 3.63
CA SER A 169 -20.29 -12.59 3.66
C SER A 169 -20.84 -11.56 4.65
N ALA A 170 -21.96 -10.94 4.31
CA ALA A 170 -22.68 -10.03 5.21
C ALA A 170 -23.17 -10.73 6.50
N SER A 171 -23.36 -12.07 6.46
CA SER A 171 -23.74 -12.87 7.64
C SER A 171 -22.58 -13.13 8.61
N GLU A 172 -21.33 -13.00 8.16
CA GLU A 172 -20.16 -13.14 9.03
C GLU A 172 -20.02 -11.90 9.91
N LYS A 173 -19.48 -12.10 11.12
CA LYS A 173 -19.15 -11.00 12.04
C LYS A 173 -17.63 -10.90 12.18
N PHE A 174 -17.12 -9.69 12.25
CA PHE A 174 -15.72 -9.48 12.62
C PHE A 174 -15.44 -10.00 14.02
N GLY A 175 -14.33 -10.72 14.15
CA GLY A 175 -13.89 -11.29 15.41
C GLY A 175 -13.47 -10.23 16.44
N ASN A 176 -13.37 -10.63 17.69
CA ASN A 176 -12.82 -9.76 18.73
C ASN A 176 -11.34 -9.40 18.46
N LYS A 177 -10.58 -10.31 17.82
CA LYS A 177 -9.20 -10.04 17.38
C LYS A 177 -9.17 -8.87 16.38
N ASP A 178 -9.98 -8.93 15.32
CA ASP A 178 -10.02 -7.86 14.29
C ASP A 178 -10.34 -6.49 14.88
N ARG A 179 -11.32 -6.46 15.81
CA ARG A 179 -11.72 -5.24 16.50
C ARG A 179 -10.61 -4.68 17.38
N ALA A 180 -9.95 -5.54 18.16
CA ALA A 180 -8.84 -5.12 19.03
C ALA A 180 -7.63 -4.61 18.21
N GLU A 181 -7.29 -5.28 17.13
CA GLU A 181 -6.23 -4.86 16.22
C GLU A 181 -6.57 -3.53 15.54
N ASN A 182 -7.82 -3.33 15.09
CA ASN A 182 -8.22 -2.06 14.48
C ASN A 182 -8.13 -0.91 15.48
N VAL A 183 -8.63 -1.07 16.72
CA VAL A 183 -8.52 -0.05 17.78
C VAL A 183 -7.06 0.28 18.08
N MET A 184 -6.18 -0.71 18.16
CA MET A 184 -4.75 -0.49 18.38
C MET A 184 -4.12 0.34 17.24
N ILE A 185 -4.46 0.05 15.98
CA ILE A 185 -3.94 0.81 14.83
C ILE A 185 -4.56 2.23 14.80
N VAL A 186 -5.81 2.40 15.15
CA VAL A 186 -6.42 3.73 15.30
C VAL A 186 -5.65 4.57 16.31
N ASP A 187 -5.27 4.00 17.45
CA ASP A 187 -4.50 4.73 18.46
C ASP A 187 -3.09 5.10 17.95
N LEU A 188 -2.45 4.20 17.19
CA LEU A 188 -1.20 4.49 16.52
C LEU A 188 -1.34 5.64 15.50
N MET A 189 -2.40 5.62 14.67
CA MET A 189 -2.66 6.70 13.70
C MET A 189 -2.94 8.04 14.40
N ARG A 190 -3.65 8.05 15.51
CA ARG A 190 -3.86 9.24 16.33
C ARG A 190 -2.55 9.83 16.86
N ASN A 191 -1.63 8.96 17.29
CA ASN A 191 -0.29 9.37 17.73
C ASN A 191 0.52 9.97 16.56
N ASP A 192 0.50 9.35 15.39
CA ASP A 192 1.20 9.83 14.19
C ASP A 192 0.65 11.20 13.74
N LEU A 193 -0.68 11.32 13.62
CA LEU A 193 -1.32 12.60 13.30
C LEU A 193 -1.05 13.69 14.37
N GLY A 194 -0.87 13.29 15.64
CA GLY A 194 -0.53 14.20 16.73
C GLY A 194 0.78 14.97 16.51
N GLN A 195 1.68 14.45 15.69
CA GLN A 195 2.96 15.10 15.38
C GLN A 195 2.81 16.27 14.39
N ILE A 196 1.74 16.28 13.58
CA ILE A 196 1.53 17.23 12.46
C ILE A 196 0.25 18.05 12.58
N CYS A 197 -0.70 17.64 13.40
CA CYS A 197 -1.98 18.33 13.56
C CYS A 197 -1.97 19.31 14.73
N ILE A 198 -2.96 20.21 14.72
CA ILE A 198 -3.24 21.12 15.83
C ILE A 198 -3.67 20.29 17.05
N PRO A 199 -3.11 20.52 18.25
CA PRO A 199 -3.53 19.83 19.45
C PRO A 199 -5.03 19.95 19.71
N GLY A 200 -5.69 18.81 19.94
CA GLY A 200 -7.14 18.75 20.17
C GLY A 200 -8.00 18.67 18.89
N SER A 201 -7.39 18.73 17.69
CA SER A 201 -8.14 18.61 16.42
C SER A 201 -8.34 17.17 15.96
N ILE A 202 -7.63 16.21 16.56
CA ILE A 202 -7.72 14.81 16.14
C ILE A 202 -9.03 14.19 16.63
N ALA A 203 -9.77 13.61 15.71
CA ALA A 203 -11.03 12.93 15.96
C ALA A 203 -11.06 11.54 15.30
N VAL A 204 -11.93 10.68 15.81
CA VAL A 204 -12.26 9.37 15.21
C VAL A 204 -13.76 9.38 14.93
N PRO A 205 -14.19 9.98 13.80
CA PRO A 205 -15.61 10.12 13.50
C PRO A 205 -16.30 8.78 13.28
N ASP A 206 -15.58 7.81 12.69
CA ASP A 206 -16.07 6.46 12.45
C ASP A 206 -15.09 5.43 13.01
N LEU A 207 -15.52 4.72 14.05
CA LEU A 207 -14.75 3.64 14.67
C LEU A 207 -15.40 2.29 14.35
N LEU A 208 -14.61 1.34 13.80
CA LEU A 208 -15.05 -0.04 13.52
C LEU A 208 -16.24 -0.09 12.55
N ARG A 209 -16.24 0.73 11.52
CA ARG A 209 -17.26 0.74 10.45
C ARG A 209 -17.09 -0.47 9.54
N ASP A 210 -18.22 -1.11 9.22
CA ASP A 210 -18.28 -2.16 8.20
C ASP A 210 -18.36 -1.48 6.82
N GLU A 211 -17.34 -1.68 5.99
CA GLU A 211 -17.28 -1.11 4.64
C GLU A 211 -17.42 -2.21 3.60
N GLU A 212 -18.56 -2.20 2.89
CA GLU A 212 -18.87 -3.21 1.89
C GLU A 212 -18.20 -2.92 0.56
N HIS A 213 -17.60 -3.96 -0.02
CA HIS A 213 -17.03 -3.99 -1.36
C HIS A 213 -17.57 -5.20 -2.14
N PRO A 214 -17.48 -5.22 -3.48
CA PRO A 214 -17.91 -6.38 -4.26
C PRO A 214 -17.26 -7.69 -3.78
N GLY A 215 -18.04 -8.55 -3.14
CA GLY A 215 -17.64 -9.87 -2.68
C GLY A 215 -16.87 -9.93 -1.36
N LEU A 216 -16.73 -8.81 -0.63
CA LEU A 216 -16.11 -8.79 0.71
C LEU A 216 -16.50 -7.51 1.46
N SER A 217 -16.27 -7.50 2.78
CA SER A 217 -16.36 -6.28 3.60
C SER A 217 -15.11 -6.14 4.46
N HIS A 218 -14.73 -4.90 4.73
CA HIS A 218 -13.60 -4.55 5.59
C HIS A 218 -14.08 -3.85 6.87
N LEU A 219 -13.34 -4.06 7.95
CA LEU A 219 -13.48 -3.31 9.18
C LEU A 219 -12.57 -2.08 9.11
N VAL A 220 -13.16 -0.91 8.94
CA VAL A 220 -12.47 0.36 8.68
C VAL A 220 -12.72 1.33 9.82
N SER A 221 -11.72 2.14 10.17
CA SER A 221 -11.90 3.27 11.08
C SER A 221 -11.32 4.53 10.46
N ASP A 222 -12.01 5.66 10.60
CA ASP A 222 -11.52 6.95 10.10
C ASP A 222 -10.89 7.75 11.25
N VAL A 223 -9.67 8.23 11.03
CA VAL A 223 -8.98 9.16 11.93
C VAL A 223 -8.72 10.45 11.16
N THR A 224 -9.19 11.57 11.69
CA THR A 224 -9.08 12.89 11.06
C THR A 224 -8.32 13.86 11.94
N GLY A 225 -7.78 14.91 11.32
CA GLY A 225 -7.12 16.01 12.05
C GLY A 225 -7.01 17.26 11.20
N GLN A 226 -6.71 18.37 11.85
CA GLN A 226 -6.39 19.63 11.19
C GLN A 226 -4.89 19.87 11.24
N LEU A 227 -4.25 20.00 10.08
CA LEU A 227 -2.81 20.25 9.97
C LEU A 227 -2.43 21.60 10.60
N ARG A 228 -1.25 21.67 11.20
CA ARG A 228 -0.67 22.93 11.65
C ARG A 228 -0.37 23.82 10.45
N ALA A 229 -0.52 25.12 10.62
CA ALA A 229 -0.17 26.10 9.59
C ALA A 229 1.31 25.97 9.17
N GLY A 230 1.56 26.01 7.88
CA GLY A 230 2.91 25.98 7.31
C GLY A 230 3.59 24.61 7.30
N ILE A 231 2.89 23.54 7.67
CA ILE A 231 3.46 22.18 7.61
C ILE A 231 3.77 21.76 6.16
N SER A 232 4.97 21.27 5.93
CA SER A 232 5.44 20.80 4.62
C SER A 232 5.03 19.36 4.36
N TRP A 233 5.03 18.95 3.09
CA TRP A 233 4.85 17.55 2.71
C TRP A 233 5.96 16.64 3.26
N SER A 234 7.20 17.13 3.36
CA SER A 234 8.30 16.38 3.98
C SER A 234 8.00 16.05 5.45
N GLU A 235 7.46 17.01 6.23
CA GLU A 235 7.07 16.77 7.62
C GLU A 235 5.90 15.80 7.72
N ILE A 236 4.89 15.91 6.83
CA ILE A 236 3.75 15.00 6.80
C ILE A 236 4.21 13.56 6.53
N LEU A 237 5.00 13.35 5.48
CA LEU A 237 5.50 12.02 5.10
C LEU A 237 6.42 11.44 6.19
N ASN A 238 7.32 12.22 6.75
CA ASN A 238 8.23 11.76 7.82
C ASN A 238 7.49 11.34 9.10
N ALA A 239 6.40 12.01 9.46
CA ALA A 239 5.60 11.65 10.62
C ALA A 239 4.78 10.37 10.40
N LEU A 240 4.27 10.16 9.20
CA LEU A 240 3.32 9.10 8.93
C LEU A 240 3.97 7.82 8.39
N LEU A 241 5.12 7.90 7.68
CA LEU A 241 5.81 6.76 7.11
C LEU A 241 6.68 6.00 8.12
N PRO A 242 6.75 4.66 7.97
CA PRO A 242 5.81 3.84 7.24
C PRO A 242 4.43 3.79 7.91
N ALA A 243 3.40 3.44 7.17
CA ALA A 243 2.06 3.30 7.75
C ALA A 243 2.05 2.30 8.91
N GLY A 244 1.33 2.63 9.99
CA GLY A 244 1.29 1.79 11.18
C GLY A 244 0.64 0.44 10.94
N SER A 245 -0.36 0.38 10.07
CA SER A 245 -1.12 -0.82 9.72
C SER A 245 -0.27 -1.94 9.11
N ILE A 246 0.85 -1.56 8.45
CA ILE A 246 1.74 -2.48 7.74
C ILE A 246 3.13 -2.60 8.40
N SER A 247 3.39 -1.91 9.47
CA SER A 247 4.61 -2.02 10.28
C SER A 247 4.36 -2.78 11.58
N GLY A 248 3.61 -2.18 12.50
CA GLY A 248 3.25 -2.74 13.79
C GLY A 248 3.24 -1.70 14.91
N ALA A 249 3.01 -2.14 16.12
CA ALA A 249 2.84 -1.29 17.28
C ALA A 249 3.65 -1.80 18.50
N PRO A 250 4.47 -0.95 19.16
CA PRO A 250 4.86 0.42 18.76
C PRO A 250 5.69 0.46 17.48
N LYS A 251 5.50 1.49 16.65
CA LYS A 251 6.11 1.59 15.31
C LYS A 251 7.65 1.46 15.33
N SER A 252 8.33 2.11 16.25
CA SER A 252 9.80 2.06 16.36
C SER A 252 10.32 0.66 16.69
N ALA A 253 9.66 -0.06 17.60
CA ALA A 253 10.02 -1.42 17.96
C ALA A 253 9.77 -2.39 16.80
N ALA A 254 8.60 -2.27 16.14
CA ALA A 254 8.26 -3.07 14.97
C ALA A 254 9.26 -2.88 13.83
N LYS A 255 9.64 -1.63 13.51
CA LYS A 255 10.67 -1.32 12.49
C LYS A 255 12.02 -1.97 12.79
N ARG A 256 12.46 -1.96 14.04
CA ARG A 256 13.71 -2.62 14.45
C ARG A 256 13.64 -4.13 14.23
N ILE A 257 12.56 -4.77 14.68
CA ILE A 257 12.37 -6.22 14.53
C ILE A 257 12.33 -6.62 13.05
N ILE A 258 11.59 -5.86 12.22
CA ILE A 258 11.53 -6.07 10.77
C ILE A 258 12.94 -5.98 10.15
N ALA A 259 13.70 -4.95 10.47
CA ALA A 259 15.05 -4.74 9.94
C ALA A 259 16.05 -5.83 10.38
N GLU A 260 15.84 -6.45 11.55
CA GLU A 260 16.66 -7.53 12.06
C GLU A 260 16.31 -8.91 11.46
N LEU A 261 15.04 -9.13 11.11
CA LEU A 261 14.53 -10.45 10.73
C LEU A 261 14.29 -10.62 9.24
N GLU A 262 14.02 -9.55 8.49
CA GLU A 262 13.87 -9.62 7.03
C GLU A 262 15.23 -9.50 6.34
N SER A 263 15.52 -10.43 5.43
CA SER A 263 16.80 -10.51 4.71
C SER A 263 16.93 -9.53 3.55
N GLU A 264 15.80 -8.98 3.08
CA GLU A 264 15.72 -8.12 1.92
C GLU A 264 14.79 -6.94 2.18
N PRO A 265 15.03 -5.78 1.53
CA PRO A 265 14.14 -4.63 1.64
C PRO A 265 12.76 -4.95 1.05
N ARG A 266 11.74 -4.32 1.61
CA ARG A 266 10.35 -4.43 1.11
C ARG A 266 10.12 -3.68 -0.18
N ASN A 267 10.92 -2.66 -0.44
CA ASN A 267 10.81 -1.75 -1.60
C ASN A 267 9.41 -1.12 -1.69
N THR A 268 8.77 -1.18 -2.85
CA THR A 268 7.43 -0.61 -3.07
C THR A 268 6.37 -1.22 -2.16
N TYR A 269 6.50 -2.50 -1.81
CA TYR A 269 5.55 -3.13 -0.89
C TYR A 269 5.58 -2.48 0.50
N CYS A 270 4.40 -2.13 1.01
CA CYS A 270 4.26 -1.40 2.27
C CYS A 270 4.76 0.07 2.22
N GLY A 271 5.10 0.58 1.05
CA GLY A 271 5.26 2.01 0.80
C GLY A 271 3.92 2.71 0.61
N VAL A 272 3.94 3.83 -0.08
CA VAL A 272 2.76 4.65 -0.37
C VAL A 272 2.73 5.00 -1.86
N MET A 273 1.53 5.07 -2.43
CA MET A 273 1.32 5.48 -3.82
C MET A 273 0.07 6.34 -3.95
N GLY A 274 0.11 7.34 -4.82
CA GLY A 274 -1.04 8.19 -5.11
C GLY A 274 -0.64 9.52 -5.74
N TRP A 275 -1.42 10.56 -5.50
CA TRP A 275 -1.19 11.88 -6.07
C TRP A 275 -1.33 13.01 -5.06
N VAL A 276 -0.61 14.09 -5.34
CA VAL A 276 -0.65 15.37 -4.64
C VAL A 276 -0.86 16.47 -5.69
N HIS A 277 -1.79 17.39 -5.45
CA HIS A 277 -2.03 18.56 -6.26
C HIS A 277 -2.32 19.76 -5.37
N GLY A 278 -1.31 20.57 -5.14
CA GLY A 278 -1.40 21.67 -4.18
C GLY A 278 -1.70 21.18 -2.76
N ASP A 279 -2.83 21.58 -2.23
CA ASP A 279 -3.34 21.19 -0.91
C ASP A 279 -4.32 20.01 -0.93
N GLN A 280 -4.48 19.36 -2.11
CA GLN A 280 -5.27 18.16 -2.28
C GLN A 280 -4.36 16.94 -2.43
N ALA A 281 -4.75 15.81 -1.84
CA ALA A 281 -4.04 14.56 -2.04
C ALA A 281 -4.92 13.34 -1.78
N VAL A 282 -4.62 12.27 -2.50
CA VAL A 282 -5.10 10.91 -2.22
C VAL A 282 -3.92 9.95 -2.31
N LEU A 283 -3.57 9.35 -1.20
CA LEU A 283 -2.45 8.42 -1.07
C LEU A 283 -2.94 7.10 -0.48
N SER A 284 -2.53 5.99 -1.04
CA SER A 284 -2.85 4.63 -0.57
C SER A 284 -1.62 3.93 -0.03
N VAL A 285 -1.82 2.97 0.86
CA VAL A 285 -0.77 2.03 1.27
C VAL A 285 -0.50 1.08 0.11
N ALA A 286 0.76 0.93 -0.30
CA ALA A 286 1.15 0.06 -1.42
C ALA A 286 1.16 -1.43 -1.00
N ILE A 287 -0.04 -1.97 -0.76
CA ILE A 287 -0.31 -3.40 -0.58
C ILE A 287 -1.12 -3.93 -1.75
N ARG A 288 -1.12 -5.24 -1.97
CA ARG A 288 -1.71 -5.85 -3.18
C ARG A 288 -1.15 -5.19 -4.45
N THR A 289 0.16 -4.96 -4.45
CA THR A 289 0.87 -4.13 -5.41
C THR A 289 1.93 -4.95 -6.13
N PHE A 290 1.95 -4.82 -7.45
CA PHE A 290 3.00 -5.34 -8.33
C PHE A 290 3.91 -4.19 -8.73
N TRP A 291 5.21 -4.46 -8.81
CA TRP A 291 6.18 -3.47 -9.31
C TRP A 291 7.29 -4.16 -10.09
N ARG A 292 7.91 -3.40 -11.00
CA ARG A 292 9.03 -3.85 -11.81
C ARG A 292 10.35 -3.36 -11.25
N GLU A 293 11.33 -4.26 -11.17
CA GLU A 293 12.74 -3.96 -10.97
C GLU A 293 13.58 -4.74 -11.98
N GLY A 294 14.13 -4.06 -12.97
CA GLY A 294 14.87 -4.68 -14.06
C GLY A 294 14.01 -5.72 -14.81
N GLU A 295 14.50 -6.94 -14.90
CA GLU A 295 13.81 -8.03 -15.59
C GLU A 295 12.76 -8.76 -14.73
N TYR A 296 12.56 -8.34 -13.48
CA TYR A 296 11.65 -9.00 -12.55
C TYR A 296 10.41 -8.15 -12.26
N ILE A 297 9.30 -8.85 -12.13
CA ILE A 297 8.08 -8.31 -11.52
C ILE A 297 7.98 -8.91 -10.13
N HIS A 298 7.70 -8.06 -9.16
CA HIS A 298 7.59 -8.40 -7.76
C HIS A 298 6.18 -8.20 -7.23
N PHE A 299 5.84 -8.95 -6.19
CA PHE A 299 4.60 -8.82 -5.43
C PHE A 299 4.89 -9.08 -3.95
N GLY A 300 4.47 -8.17 -3.08
CA GLY A 300 4.62 -8.33 -1.63
C GLY A 300 3.34 -8.87 -0.99
N THR A 301 3.49 -9.75 -0.01
CA THR A 301 2.41 -10.26 0.84
C THR A 301 2.86 -10.39 2.28
N GLY A 302 1.95 -10.36 3.23
CA GLY A 302 2.29 -10.45 4.64
C GLY A 302 1.07 -10.57 5.54
N ALA A 303 1.34 -10.81 6.83
CA ALA A 303 0.35 -10.97 7.87
C ALA A 303 0.75 -10.23 9.15
N GLY A 304 -0.23 -9.74 9.89
CA GLY A 304 -0.02 -9.09 11.18
C GLY A 304 0.13 -10.10 12.30
N ILE A 305 1.34 -10.26 12.80
CA ILE A 305 1.67 -11.24 13.83
C ILE A 305 1.35 -10.65 15.21
N THR A 306 0.55 -11.37 15.96
CA THR A 306 0.17 -11.07 17.35
C THR A 306 0.53 -12.25 18.25
N TRP A 307 0.31 -12.10 19.56
CA TRP A 307 0.51 -13.18 20.52
C TRP A 307 -0.22 -14.49 20.16
N SER A 308 -1.45 -14.37 19.62
CA SER A 308 -2.30 -15.52 19.26
C SER A 308 -2.06 -16.07 17.86
N SER A 309 -1.12 -15.53 17.09
CA SER A 309 -0.82 -15.99 15.75
C SER A 309 -0.25 -17.41 15.74
N ASP A 310 -0.74 -18.22 14.82
CA ASP A 310 -0.21 -19.56 14.51
C ASP A 310 0.67 -19.47 13.26
N PRO A 311 1.94 -19.90 13.29
CA PRO A 311 2.86 -19.75 12.18
C PRO A 311 2.39 -20.34 10.85
N GLN A 312 1.76 -21.52 10.90
CA GLN A 312 1.22 -22.17 9.71
C GLN A 312 0.02 -21.39 9.15
N ALA A 313 -0.89 -20.94 10.01
CA ALA A 313 -2.05 -20.18 9.58
C ALA A 313 -1.64 -18.82 8.97
N GLU A 314 -0.61 -18.15 9.52
CA GLU A 314 -0.10 -16.90 8.98
C GLU A 314 0.60 -17.10 7.61
N TRP A 315 1.33 -18.20 7.43
CA TRP A 315 1.85 -18.58 6.11
C TRP A 315 0.71 -18.80 5.10
N ASP A 316 -0.29 -19.58 5.46
CA ASP A 316 -1.43 -19.88 4.60
C ASP A 316 -2.21 -18.61 4.23
N GLU A 317 -2.32 -17.64 5.16
CA GLU A 317 -2.90 -16.33 4.88
C GLU A 317 -2.11 -15.56 3.83
N THR A 318 -0.76 -15.58 3.88
CA THR A 318 0.06 -14.93 2.85
C THR A 318 -0.09 -15.58 1.49
N GLN A 319 -0.22 -16.92 1.43
CA GLN A 319 -0.49 -17.65 0.20
C GLN A 319 -1.83 -17.23 -0.41
N LEU A 320 -2.89 -17.27 0.40
CA LEU A 320 -4.25 -16.92 -0.05
C LEU A 320 -4.34 -15.48 -0.58
N LYS A 321 -3.64 -14.54 0.07
CA LYS A 321 -3.59 -13.13 -0.37
C LYS A 321 -2.90 -12.98 -1.73
N ALA A 322 -1.88 -13.77 -2.00
CA ALA A 322 -1.13 -13.75 -3.26
C ALA A 322 -1.87 -14.47 -4.39
N GLU A 323 -2.41 -15.64 -4.13
CA GLU A 323 -2.98 -16.56 -5.11
C GLU A 323 -4.04 -15.89 -6.00
N ARG A 324 -4.97 -15.16 -5.39
CA ARG A 324 -6.04 -14.50 -6.13
C ARG A 324 -5.51 -13.46 -7.13
N LEU A 325 -4.56 -12.62 -6.72
CA LEU A 325 -4.04 -11.56 -7.59
C LEU A 325 -3.10 -12.13 -8.64
N ILE A 326 -2.27 -13.09 -8.29
CA ILE A 326 -1.39 -13.78 -9.24
C ILE A 326 -2.21 -14.52 -10.31
N SER A 327 -3.31 -15.17 -9.96
CA SER A 327 -4.19 -15.81 -10.94
C SER A 327 -4.80 -14.82 -11.95
N ILE A 328 -4.98 -13.56 -11.56
CA ILE A 328 -5.50 -12.49 -12.44
C ILE A 328 -4.41 -11.98 -13.38
N VAL A 329 -3.21 -11.71 -12.88
CA VAL A 329 -2.12 -11.11 -13.66
C VAL A 329 -1.37 -12.13 -14.50
N GLY A 330 -1.30 -13.39 -14.05
CA GLY A 330 -0.65 -14.51 -14.72
C GLY A 330 0.52 -15.10 -13.93
N GLY A 331 0.99 -16.26 -14.39
CA GLY A 331 1.99 -17.07 -13.72
C GLY A 331 1.38 -18.06 -12.70
N GLU A 332 2.25 -18.87 -12.09
CA GLU A 332 1.91 -19.93 -11.14
C GLU A 332 2.63 -19.66 -9.80
N LEU A 333 1.95 -19.92 -8.69
CA LEU A 333 2.53 -19.87 -7.33
C LEU A 333 3.28 -21.14 -6.99
#